data_37c8315cd9b2caf23f6391d6fca7216c
#
_entry.id   37c8315cd9b2caf23f6391d6fca7216c
#
_cell.length_a   1.000
_cell.length_b   1.000
_cell.length_c   1.000
_cell.angle_alpha   90.00
_cell.angle_beta   90.00
_cell.angle_gamma   90.00
#
_symmetry.space_group_name_H-M   'P 1'
#
loop_
_entity.id
_entity.type
_entity.pdbx_description
1 polymer ?
#
loop_
_entity_poly.entity_id
_entity_poly.type
_entity_poly.pdbx_seq_one_letter_code
_entity_poly.pdbx_strand_id
1 'polypeptide(L)'
;MEFKQNLKKYQEIINNELEKYLRKENCPEKILNNSMEYSLMAGGKRLRPILVLATYELFRQDFEEAMPFAIAIEMVHNFSLIHDDLPEVDNDDFRHGKLTNHKQFNHPTALLAGDGLLNNAYIVISNEMLYSIENQYKENFHSRAKAFNEFTKAVDRMIAGEYLDTELEGKEISKEMLEYIHINKTGA
;
A
#
# COMPACT_ATOMS: atom_id res chain seq x y z
N MET A 1 -3.06 -21.36 18.82
CA MET A 1 -3.22 -20.09 19.58
C MET A 1 -2.12 -19.07 19.21
N GLU A 2 -0.88 -19.47 19.19
CA GLU A 2 0.30 -18.62 18.92
C GLU A 2 0.26 -17.85 17.59
N PHE A 3 -0.06 -18.51 16.47
CA PHE A 3 -0.13 -17.85 15.15
C PHE A 3 -1.12 -16.67 15.10
N LYS A 4 -2.34 -16.84 15.65
CA LYS A 4 -3.34 -15.76 15.69
C LYS A 4 -2.91 -14.59 16.58
N GLN A 5 -2.19 -14.89 17.67
CA GLN A 5 -1.66 -13.86 18.57
C GLN A 5 -0.54 -13.07 17.89
N ASN A 6 0.35 -13.75 17.18
CA ASN A 6 1.42 -13.10 16.41
C ASN A 6 0.85 -12.21 15.29
N LEU A 7 -0.13 -12.68 14.52
CA LEU A 7 -0.80 -11.85 13.52
C LEU A 7 -1.39 -10.57 14.13
N LYS A 8 -2.08 -10.70 15.27
CA LYS A 8 -2.67 -9.54 15.94
C LYS A 8 -1.60 -8.55 16.42
N LYS A 9 -0.49 -9.04 16.97
CA LYS A 9 0.65 -8.21 17.38
C LYS A 9 1.21 -7.39 16.21
N TYR A 10 1.46 -8.03 15.05
CA TYR A 10 1.91 -7.32 13.85
C TYR A 10 0.90 -6.29 13.36
N GLN A 11 -0.39 -6.63 13.35
CA GLN A 11 -1.44 -5.69 12.96
C GLN A 11 -1.45 -4.43 13.85
N GLU A 12 -1.32 -4.60 15.16
CA GLU A 12 -1.25 -3.49 16.11
C GLU A 12 -0.02 -2.61 15.86
N ILE A 13 1.15 -3.21 15.65
CA ILE A 13 2.39 -2.49 15.33
C ILE A 13 2.23 -1.68 14.04
N ILE A 14 1.75 -2.33 12.97
CA ILE A 14 1.57 -1.69 11.67
C ILE A 14 0.56 -0.55 11.73
N ASN A 15 -0.58 -0.74 12.41
CA ASN A 15 -1.58 0.32 12.56
C ASN A 15 -1.02 1.53 13.31
N ASN A 16 -0.27 1.32 14.39
CA ASN A 16 0.37 2.38 15.14
C ASN A 16 1.42 3.15 14.31
N GLU A 17 2.16 2.45 13.44
CA GLU A 17 3.10 3.10 12.53
C GLU A 17 2.38 3.89 11.43
N LEU A 18 1.35 3.32 10.78
CA LEU A 18 0.54 4.01 9.77
C LEU A 18 -0.02 5.35 10.27
N GLU A 19 -0.52 5.39 11.50
CA GLU A 19 -1.01 6.63 12.10
C GLU A 19 0.03 7.75 12.13
N LYS A 20 1.31 7.44 12.30
CA LYS A 20 2.39 8.45 12.38
C LYS A 20 2.62 9.17 11.05
N TYR A 21 2.41 8.48 9.92
CA TYR A 21 2.67 9.02 8.58
C TYR A 21 1.52 9.90 8.05
N LEU A 22 0.32 9.79 8.59
CA LEU A 22 -0.86 10.50 8.08
C LEU A 22 -1.23 11.78 8.82
N ARG A 23 -0.76 11.98 10.04
CA ARG A 23 -1.13 13.14 10.86
C ARG A 23 -0.44 14.42 10.38
N LYS A 24 -1.14 15.18 9.54
CA LYS A 24 -0.84 16.58 9.25
C LYS A 24 -1.95 17.44 9.84
N GLU A 25 -1.78 17.83 11.09
CA GLU A 25 -2.67 18.80 11.74
C GLU A 25 -2.43 20.21 11.17
N ASN A 26 -3.51 20.97 10.96
CA ASN A 26 -3.46 22.38 10.57
C ASN A 26 -2.88 22.69 9.17
N CYS A 27 -3.26 21.91 8.15
CA CYS A 27 -2.93 22.21 6.76
C CYS A 27 -4.21 22.57 5.94
N PRO A 28 -4.07 23.36 4.87
CA PRO A 28 -5.20 23.72 3.99
C PRO A 28 -5.86 22.49 3.36
N GLU A 29 -5.09 21.44 3.09
CA GLU A 29 -5.52 20.18 2.48
C GLU A 29 -6.08 19.15 3.49
N LYS A 30 -6.60 19.60 4.62
CA LYS A 30 -7.10 18.72 5.71
C LYS A 30 -8.11 17.67 5.21
N ILE A 31 -9.00 18.02 4.28
CA ILE A 31 -9.99 17.09 3.75
C ILE A 31 -9.30 15.95 2.98
N LEU A 32 -8.27 16.25 2.19
CA LEU A 32 -7.50 15.25 1.48
C LEU A 32 -6.79 14.30 2.46
N ASN A 33 -6.17 14.84 3.52
CA ASN A 33 -5.53 14.02 4.55
C ASN A 33 -6.54 13.13 5.29
N ASN A 34 -7.71 13.66 5.65
CA ASN A 34 -8.78 12.87 6.26
C ASN A 34 -9.29 11.75 5.33
N SER A 35 -9.32 11.99 4.02
CA SER A 35 -9.72 11.03 3.01
C SER A 35 -8.71 9.89 2.89
N MET A 36 -7.41 10.18 2.87
CA MET A 36 -6.34 9.18 2.91
C MET A 36 -6.40 8.34 4.20
N GLU A 37 -6.52 9.00 5.35
CA GLU A 37 -6.63 8.35 6.66
C GLU A 37 -7.86 7.45 6.74
N TYR A 38 -9.01 7.91 6.26
CA TYR A 38 -10.27 7.16 6.26
C TYR A 38 -10.11 5.79 5.60
N SER A 39 -9.48 5.72 4.43
CA SER A 39 -9.26 4.45 3.73
C SER A 39 -8.16 3.63 4.39
N LEU A 40 -7.02 4.24 4.69
CA LEU A 40 -5.87 3.54 5.26
C LEU A 40 -6.20 2.94 6.64
N MET A 41 -7.02 3.62 7.45
CA MET A 41 -7.45 3.17 8.78
C MET A 41 -8.83 2.48 8.77
N ALA A 42 -9.38 2.16 7.60
CA ALA A 42 -10.66 1.44 7.50
C ALA A 42 -10.61 0.00 8.06
N GLY A 43 -9.44 -0.50 8.36
CA GLY A 43 -9.21 -1.86 8.84
C GLY A 43 -8.53 -2.74 7.79
N GLY A 44 -8.72 -4.05 7.92
CA GLY A 44 -8.11 -5.02 7.04
C GLY A 44 -7.16 -5.97 7.78
N LYS A 45 -6.71 -7.02 7.09
CA LYS A 45 -5.86 -8.06 7.67
C LYS A 45 -4.38 -7.68 7.74
N ARG A 46 -3.97 -6.60 7.06
CA ARG A 46 -2.57 -6.14 6.98
C ARG A 46 -1.60 -7.24 6.53
N LEU A 47 -2.05 -8.16 5.68
CA LEU A 47 -1.21 -9.32 5.31
C LEU A 47 0.04 -8.92 4.56
N ARG A 48 -0.03 -7.94 3.65
CA ARG A 48 1.12 -7.49 2.86
C ARG A 48 2.25 -6.94 3.75
N PRO A 49 2.02 -5.95 4.61
CA PRO A 49 3.07 -5.46 5.51
C PRO A 49 3.54 -6.53 6.50
N ILE A 50 2.65 -7.41 7.00
CA ILE A 50 3.04 -8.52 7.87
C ILE A 50 4.02 -9.46 7.16
N LEU A 51 3.79 -9.79 5.89
CA LEU A 51 4.69 -10.64 5.13
C LEU A 51 6.08 -10.00 4.96
N VAL A 52 6.15 -8.68 4.76
CA VAL A 52 7.43 -7.96 4.70
C VAL A 52 8.18 -8.10 6.02
N LEU A 53 7.52 -7.78 7.16
CA LEU A 53 8.16 -7.83 8.47
C LEU A 53 8.56 -9.25 8.86
N ALA A 54 7.65 -10.22 8.69
CA ALA A 54 7.92 -11.62 9.03
C ALA A 54 9.02 -12.23 8.16
N THR A 55 9.10 -11.86 6.88
CA THR A 55 10.20 -12.30 6.00
C THR A 55 11.53 -11.70 6.44
N TYR A 56 11.54 -10.43 6.82
CA TYR A 56 12.75 -9.76 7.31
C TYR A 56 13.28 -10.42 8.60
N GLU A 57 12.39 -10.78 9.54
CA GLU A 57 12.76 -11.46 10.79
C GLU A 57 13.37 -12.85 10.60
N LEU A 58 13.20 -13.49 9.43
CA LEU A 58 13.93 -14.74 9.13
C LEU A 58 15.44 -14.54 9.01
N PHE A 59 15.89 -13.31 8.76
CA PHE A 59 17.29 -12.98 8.51
C PHE A 59 17.88 -12.01 9.54
N ARG A 60 17.05 -11.28 10.28
CA ARG A 60 17.43 -10.24 11.25
C ARG A 60 16.60 -10.35 12.53
N GLN A 61 17.15 -9.87 13.65
CA GLN A 61 16.46 -9.98 14.95
C GLN A 61 15.35 -8.96 15.17
N ASP A 62 15.39 -7.84 14.46
CA ASP A 62 14.37 -6.80 14.51
C ASP A 62 13.94 -6.42 13.09
N PHE A 63 12.80 -5.79 12.96
CA PHE A 63 12.20 -5.42 11.68
C PHE A 63 12.11 -3.90 11.47
N GLU A 64 12.75 -3.09 12.31
CA GLU A 64 12.65 -1.62 12.23
C GLU A 64 13.11 -1.10 10.86
N GLU A 65 14.18 -1.66 10.31
CA GLU A 65 14.68 -1.31 8.97
C GLU A 65 13.72 -1.69 7.82
N ALA A 66 12.84 -2.68 8.02
CA ALA A 66 11.85 -3.11 7.03
C ALA A 66 10.53 -2.35 7.16
N MET A 67 10.29 -1.66 8.27
CA MET A 67 9.04 -0.97 8.56
C MET A 67 8.66 0.05 7.48
N PRO A 68 9.55 0.92 6.97
CA PRO A 68 9.21 1.86 5.89
C PRO A 68 8.67 1.16 4.64
N PHE A 69 9.22 0.00 4.26
CA PHE A 69 8.75 -0.80 3.13
C PHE A 69 7.40 -1.44 3.41
N ALA A 70 7.18 -1.94 4.63
CA ALA A 70 5.91 -2.51 5.06
C ALA A 70 4.78 -1.45 5.01
N ILE A 71 5.06 -0.24 5.49
CA ILE A 71 4.14 0.89 5.45
C ILE A 71 3.86 1.34 4.01
N ALA A 72 4.90 1.43 3.17
CA ALA A 72 4.76 1.82 1.77
C ALA A 72 3.90 0.82 0.98
N ILE A 73 4.09 -0.48 1.16
CA ILE A 73 3.26 -1.52 0.52
C ILE A 73 1.79 -1.40 0.94
N GLU A 74 1.51 -1.12 2.20
CA GLU A 74 0.14 -0.95 2.67
C GLU A 74 -0.50 0.33 2.13
N MET A 75 0.28 1.42 1.97
CA MET A 75 -0.19 2.65 1.31
C MET A 75 -0.52 2.39 -0.16
N VAL A 76 0.33 1.67 -0.90
CA VAL A 76 0.06 1.28 -2.30
C VAL A 76 -1.17 0.38 -2.39
N HIS A 77 -1.33 -0.57 -1.48
CA HIS A 77 -2.53 -1.40 -1.44
C HIS A 77 -3.80 -0.56 -1.23
N ASN A 78 -3.78 0.40 -0.32
CA ASN A 78 -4.94 1.27 -0.10
C ASN A 78 -5.18 2.27 -1.23
N PHE A 79 -4.13 2.76 -1.89
CA PHE A 79 -4.24 3.51 -3.14
C PHE A 79 -5.02 2.70 -4.19
N SER A 80 -4.60 1.45 -4.45
CA SER A 80 -5.27 0.61 -5.45
C SER A 80 -6.74 0.38 -5.10
N LEU A 81 -7.07 0.11 -3.83
CA LEU A 81 -8.46 -0.08 -3.39
C LEU A 81 -9.32 1.18 -3.56
N ILE A 82 -8.77 2.38 -3.32
CA ILE A 82 -9.51 3.63 -3.54
C ILE A 82 -9.82 3.81 -5.02
N HIS A 83 -8.85 3.54 -5.90
CA HIS A 83 -9.02 3.69 -7.34
C HIS A 83 -9.93 2.61 -7.94
N ASP A 84 -9.81 1.35 -7.49
CA ASP A 84 -10.73 0.27 -7.87
C ASP A 84 -12.19 0.64 -7.59
N ASP A 85 -12.46 1.25 -6.44
CA ASP A 85 -13.82 1.62 -6.03
C ASP A 85 -14.41 2.78 -6.84
N LEU A 86 -13.63 3.52 -7.62
CA LEU A 86 -14.12 4.69 -8.38
C LEU A 86 -15.16 4.29 -9.43
N PRO A 87 -16.07 5.24 -9.79
CA PRO A 87 -17.10 4.99 -10.81
C PRO A 87 -16.58 4.55 -12.17
N GLU A 88 -15.32 4.88 -12.50
CA GLU A 88 -14.66 4.54 -13.75
C GLU A 88 -14.09 3.13 -13.78
N VAL A 89 -14.03 2.45 -12.62
CA VAL A 89 -13.52 1.08 -12.48
C VAL A 89 -14.65 0.19 -11.97
N ASP A 90 -14.69 -0.20 -10.70
CA ASP A 90 -15.68 -1.15 -10.17
C ASP A 90 -17.00 -0.45 -9.72
N ASN A 91 -16.97 0.86 -9.47
CA ASN A 91 -18.09 1.66 -8.97
C ASN A 91 -18.74 1.10 -7.70
N ASP A 92 -17.93 0.67 -6.76
CA ASP A 92 -18.39 0.06 -5.51
C ASP A 92 -18.87 1.12 -4.50
N ASP A 93 -20.01 0.84 -3.85
CA ASP A 93 -20.54 1.73 -2.81
C ASP A 93 -19.96 1.45 -1.41
N PHE A 94 -19.52 0.20 -1.16
CA PHE A 94 -19.05 -0.22 0.15
C PHE A 94 -17.78 -1.06 0.06
N ARG A 95 -16.84 -0.82 1.00
CA ARG A 95 -15.64 -1.63 1.22
C ARG A 95 -15.42 -1.86 2.72
N HIS A 96 -15.17 -3.10 3.12
CA HIS A 96 -15.02 -3.50 4.53
C HIS A 96 -16.19 -3.06 5.43
N GLY A 97 -17.40 -2.98 4.89
CA GLY A 97 -18.61 -2.58 5.62
C GLY A 97 -18.75 -1.08 5.85
N LYS A 98 -17.88 -0.26 5.25
CA LYS A 98 -17.95 1.21 5.24
C LYS A 98 -18.20 1.71 3.82
N LEU A 99 -18.70 2.94 3.69
CA LEU A 99 -18.77 3.59 2.38
C LEU A 99 -17.38 3.66 1.74
N THR A 100 -17.31 3.50 0.42
CA THR A 100 -16.08 3.72 -0.33
C THR A 100 -15.66 5.19 -0.25
N ASN A 101 -14.41 5.47 -0.54
CA ASN A 101 -13.86 6.82 -0.34
C ASN A 101 -14.63 7.88 -1.16
N HIS A 102 -14.96 7.60 -2.43
CA HIS A 102 -15.70 8.52 -3.27
C HIS A 102 -17.15 8.75 -2.82
N LYS A 103 -17.76 7.79 -2.11
CA LYS A 103 -19.09 7.94 -1.51
C LYS A 103 -19.05 8.70 -0.19
N GLN A 104 -17.97 8.54 0.59
CA GLN A 104 -17.80 9.22 1.88
C GLN A 104 -17.43 10.70 1.70
N PHE A 105 -16.60 11.03 0.72
CA PHE A 105 -16.12 12.39 0.47
C PHE A 105 -16.71 12.93 -0.84
N ASN A 106 -16.06 12.69 -1.95
CA ASN A 106 -16.51 12.91 -3.33
C ASN A 106 -15.47 12.30 -4.29
N HIS A 107 -15.81 12.20 -5.56
CA HIS A 107 -14.99 11.61 -6.58
C HIS A 107 -13.59 12.28 -6.73
N PRO A 108 -13.48 13.63 -6.92
CA PRO A 108 -12.16 14.27 -7.03
C PRO A 108 -11.30 14.09 -5.79
N THR A 109 -11.89 14.13 -4.59
CA THR A 109 -11.14 13.91 -3.33
C THR A 109 -10.63 12.49 -3.24
N ALA A 110 -11.43 11.47 -3.61
CA ALA A 110 -11.02 10.09 -3.60
C ALA A 110 -9.89 9.82 -4.60
N LEU A 111 -10.01 10.32 -5.83
CA LEU A 111 -8.96 10.20 -6.85
C LEU A 111 -7.62 10.74 -6.31
N LEU A 112 -7.63 11.98 -5.81
CA LEU A 112 -6.42 12.61 -5.27
C LEU A 112 -5.93 11.97 -3.97
N ALA A 113 -6.81 11.35 -3.17
CA ALA A 113 -6.41 10.60 -1.98
C ALA A 113 -5.64 9.32 -2.37
N GLY A 114 -6.06 8.64 -3.41
CA GLY A 114 -5.31 7.53 -3.99
C GLY A 114 -3.92 7.98 -4.46
N ASP A 115 -3.85 9.01 -5.30
CA ASP A 115 -2.57 9.59 -5.75
C ASP A 115 -1.67 10.00 -4.59
N GLY A 116 -2.27 10.60 -3.55
CA GLY A 116 -1.57 11.01 -2.34
C GLY A 116 -0.97 9.84 -1.58
N LEU A 117 -1.69 8.72 -1.43
CA LEU A 117 -1.18 7.51 -0.78
C LEU A 117 -0.05 6.88 -1.60
N LEU A 118 -0.21 6.80 -2.92
CA LEU A 118 0.85 6.30 -3.81
C LEU A 118 2.13 7.12 -3.66
N ASN A 119 2.01 8.45 -3.73
CA ASN A 119 3.17 9.34 -3.59
C ASN A 119 3.78 9.26 -2.18
N ASN A 120 2.96 9.17 -1.13
CA ASN A 120 3.46 9.02 0.24
C ASN A 120 4.25 7.72 0.43
N ALA A 121 3.89 6.63 -0.24
CA ALA A 121 4.66 5.39 -0.23
C ALA A 121 6.09 5.61 -0.77
N TYR A 122 6.24 6.36 -1.86
CA TYR A 122 7.56 6.73 -2.39
C TYR A 122 8.33 7.66 -1.44
N ILE A 123 7.66 8.64 -0.81
CA ILE A 123 8.27 9.55 0.15
C ILE A 123 8.82 8.78 1.36
N VAL A 124 8.06 7.83 1.90
CA VAL A 124 8.48 7.01 3.04
C VAL A 124 9.77 6.27 2.75
N ILE A 125 9.87 5.57 1.62
CA ILE A 125 11.07 4.82 1.24
C ILE A 125 12.23 5.77 0.90
N SER A 126 11.98 6.87 0.19
CA SER A 126 13.04 7.82 -0.18
C SER A 126 13.66 8.50 1.04
N ASN A 127 12.86 8.83 2.05
CA ASN A 127 13.36 9.38 3.32
C ASN A 127 14.28 8.39 4.04
N GLU A 128 13.93 7.09 4.02
CA GLU A 128 14.77 6.04 4.61
C GLU A 128 16.10 5.87 3.87
N MET A 129 16.08 6.04 2.55
CA MET A 129 17.31 6.03 1.75
C MET A 129 18.20 7.25 2.07
N LEU A 130 17.62 8.45 2.19
CA LEU A 130 18.34 9.66 2.59
C LEU A 130 18.95 9.51 3.99
N TYR A 131 18.18 8.98 4.94
CA TYR A 131 18.67 8.69 6.29
C TYR A 131 19.91 7.79 6.27
N SER A 132 19.94 6.78 5.39
CA SER A 132 21.10 5.90 5.23
C SER A 132 22.33 6.62 4.71
N ILE A 133 22.18 7.58 3.82
CA ILE A 133 23.28 8.41 3.29
C ILE A 133 23.83 9.34 4.37
N GLU A 134 22.95 10.06 5.07
CA GLU A 134 23.31 11.05 6.08
C GLU A 134 24.04 10.41 7.27
N ASN A 135 23.65 9.19 7.65
CA ASN A 135 24.28 8.45 8.74
C ASN A 135 25.42 7.53 8.30
N GLN A 136 25.87 7.64 7.05
CA GLN A 136 27.00 6.88 6.47
C GLN A 136 26.82 5.35 6.47
N TYR A 137 25.58 4.83 6.52
CA TYR A 137 25.24 3.40 6.41
C TYR A 137 25.23 2.94 4.95
N LYS A 138 26.41 2.95 4.29
CA LYS A 138 26.54 2.67 2.84
C LYS A 138 26.00 1.30 2.43
N GLU A 139 26.20 0.27 3.26
CA GLU A 139 25.71 -1.09 2.98
C GLU A 139 24.17 -1.12 3.00
N ASN A 140 23.56 -0.44 3.96
CA ASN A 140 22.10 -0.35 4.07
C ASN A 140 21.50 0.43 2.89
N PHE A 141 22.15 1.51 2.43
CA PHE A 141 21.70 2.27 1.27
C PHE A 141 21.60 1.39 0.01
N HIS A 142 22.60 0.55 -0.28
CA HIS A 142 22.57 -0.32 -1.46
C HIS A 142 21.43 -1.34 -1.41
N SER A 143 21.20 -1.95 -0.25
CA SER A 143 20.11 -2.89 -0.04
C SER A 143 18.75 -2.22 -0.16
N ARG A 144 18.58 -1.04 0.43
CA ARG A 144 17.36 -0.23 0.34
C ARG A 144 17.08 0.25 -1.08
N ALA A 145 18.11 0.66 -1.83
CA ALA A 145 17.96 1.04 -3.23
C ALA A 145 17.50 -0.12 -4.11
N LYS A 146 18.02 -1.35 -3.87
CA LYS A 146 17.52 -2.55 -4.55
C LYS A 146 16.07 -2.86 -4.18
N ALA A 147 15.73 -2.82 -2.91
CA ALA A 147 14.35 -3.05 -2.44
C ALA A 147 13.38 -2.02 -3.03
N PHE A 148 13.79 -0.74 -3.10
CA PHE A 148 13.02 0.31 -3.74
C PHE A 148 12.81 0.06 -5.23
N ASN A 149 13.85 -0.37 -5.95
CA ASN A 149 13.72 -0.73 -7.36
C ASN A 149 12.75 -1.90 -7.59
N GLU A 150 12.75 -2.93 -6.74
CA GLU A 150 11.76 -4.01 -6.84
C GLU A 150 10.35 -3.54 -6.46
N PHE A 151 10.23 -2.68 -5.45
CA PHE A 151 8.95 -2.06 -5.08
C PHE A 151 8.35 -1.26 -6.26
N THR A 152 9.13 -0.41 -6.93
CA THR A 152 8.64 0.37 -8.09
C THR A 152 8.20 -0.51 -9.25
N LYS A 153 8.93 -1.58 -9.54
CA LYS A 153 8.55 -2.57 -10.56
C LYS A 153 7.28 -3.34 -10.18
N ALA A 154 7.10 -3.64 -8.89
CA ALA A 154 5.89 -4.30 -8.41
C ALA A 154 4.66 -3.40 -8.57
N VAL A 155 4.79 -2.11 -8.26
CA VAL A 155 3.72 -1.10 -8.49
C VAL A 155 3.37 -1.01 -9.98
N ASP A 156 4.36 -0.94 -10.87
CA ASP A 156 4.15 -0.91 -12.32
C ASP A 156 3.38 -2.15 -12.81
N ARG A 157 3.80 -3.35 -12.38
CA ARG A 157 3.11 -4.61 -12.71
C ARG A 157 1.68 -4.65 -12.18
N MET A 158 1.46 -4.17 -10.95
CA MET A 158 0.12 -4.12 -10.35
C MET A 158 -0.82 -3.25 -11.18
N ILE A 159 -0.38 -2.07 -11.62
CA ILE A 159 -1.16 -1.16 -12.47
C ILE A 159 -1.47 -1.82 -13.81
N ALA A 160 -0.50 -2.48 -14.44
CA ALA A 160 -0.70 -3.20 -15.69
C ALA A 160 -1.69 -4.37 -15.53
N GLY A 161 -1.62 -5.09 -14.40
CA GLY A 161 -2.55 -6.17 -14.07
C GLY A 161 -3.97 -5.67 -13.87
N GLU A 162 -4.13 -4.55 -13.17
CA GLU A 162 -5.42 -3.88 -12.95
C GLU A 162 -6.05 -3.41 -14.26
N TYR A 163 -5.26 -2.76 -15.11
CA TYR A 163 -5.72 -2.33 -16.42
C TYR A 163 -6.26 -3.51 -17.25
N LEU A 164 -5.56 -4.64 -17.27
CA LEU A 164 -5.98 -5.81 -18.04
C LEU A 164 -7.23 -6.47 -17.45
N ASP A 165 -7.34 -6.50 -16.13
CA ASP A 165 -8.54 -7.04 -15.44
C ASP A 165 -9.78 -6.25 -15.83
N THR A 166 -9.71 -4.93 -15.78
CA THR A 166 -10.80 -4.03 -16.19
C THR A 166 -11.09 -4.10 -17.70
N GLU A 167 -10.04 -4.04 -18.54
CA GLU A 167 -10.22 -4.03 -20.01
C GLU A 167 -10.79 -5.34 -20.55
N LEU A 168 -10.52 -6.46 -19.88
CA LEU A 168 -10.93 -7.80 -20.30
C LEU A 168 -12.16 -8.33 -19.56
N GLU A 169 -12.77 -7.52 -18.70
CA GLU A 169 -13.99 -7.90 -17.99
C GLU A 169 -15.10 -8.34 -18.96
N GLY A 170 -15.72 -9.48 -18.66
CA GLY A 170 -16.78 -10.06 -19.49
C GLY A 170 -16.34 -10.63 -20.83
N LYS A 171 -15.03 -10.61 -21.16
CA LYS A 171 -14.48 -11.21 -22.39
C LYS A 171 -13.98 -12.62 -22.14
N GLU A 172 -14.06 -13.50 -23.16
CA GLU A 172 -13.38 -14.79 -23.12
C GLU A 172 -11.87 -14.58 -23.25
N ILE A 173 -11.11 -15.08 -22.29
CA ILE A 173 -9.65 -14.97 -22.24
C ILE A 173 -9.01 -16.36 -22.13
N SER A 174 -7.75 -16.47 -22.56
CA SER A 174 -6.98 -17.70 -22.36
C SER A 174 -6.57 -17.87 -20.89
N LYS A 175 -6.27 -19.12 -20.52
CA LYS A 175 -5.77 -19.44 -19.17
C LYS A 175 -4.46 -18.68 -18.86
N GLU A 176 -3.58 -18.58 -19.83
CA GLU A 176 -2.31 -17.87 -19.73
C GLU A 176 -2.53 -16.37 -19.45
N MET A 177 -3.54 -15.76 -20.08
CA MET A 177 -3.90 -14.36 -19.83
C MET A 177 -4.47 -14.19 -18.42
N LEU A 178 -5.33 -15.10 -17.96
CA LEU A 178 -5.85 -15.07 -16.59
C LEU A 178 -4.72 -15.20 -15.55
N GLU A 179 -3.79 -16.15 -15.77
CA GLU A 179 -2.62 -16.31 -14.90
C GLU A 179 -1.75 -15.06 -14.91
N TYR A 180 -1.54 -14.43 -16.06
CA TYR A 180 -0.80 -13.17 -16.17
C TYR A 180 -1.44 -12.05 -15.37
N ILE A 181 -2.78 -11.88 -15.46
CA ILE A 181 -3.52 -10.88 -14.66
C ILE A 181 -3.32 -11.14 -13.17
N HIS A 182 -3.55 -12.37 -12.70
CA HIS A 182 -3.41 -12.71 -11.29
C HIS A 182 -1.99 -12.47 -10.75
N ILE A 183 -0.96 -12.83 -11.53
CA ILE A 183 0.45 -12.62 -11.15
C ILE A 183 0.76 -11.13 -11.04
N ASN A 184 0.24 -10.31 -11.94
CA ASN A 184 0.57 -8.89 -11.97
C ASN A 184 -0.34 -8.05 -11.06
N LYS A 185 -1.68 -8.27 -11.06
CA LYS A 185 -2.61 -7.51 -10.20
C LYS A 185 -2.39 -7.82 -8.71
N THR A 186 -2.22 -9.09 -8.35
CA THR A 186 -2.23 -9.53 -6.95
C THR A 186 -0.88 -10.05 -6.47
N GLY A 187 -0.11 -10.68 -7.35
CA GLY A 187 1.17 -11.32 -7.03
C GLY A 187 2.40 -10.41 -7.22
N ALA A 188 2.21 -9.16 -7.64
CA ALA A 188 3.28 -8.20 -7.89
C ALA A 188 4.03 -7.75 -6.63
#